data_49a302faa2530865f88280a609ddb656
#
_entry.id   49a302faa2530865f88280a609ddb656
#
_cell.length_a   1.000
_cell.length_b   1.000
_cell.length_c   1.000
_cell.angle_alpha   90.00
_cell.angle_beta   90.00
_cell.angle_gamma   90.00
#
_symmetry.space_group_name_H-M   'P 1'
#
loop_
_entity.id
_entity.type
_entity.pdbx_description
1 polymer ?
#
loop_
_entity_poly.entity_id
_entity_poly.type
_entity_poly.pdbx_seq_one_letter_code
_entity_poly.pdbx_strand_id
1 'polypeptide(L)'
;MDATERDLFLQFLWTQDEADAIGTPDQLKEWLVSLELLDPAVTVTEADVRLARHVRAATRGLCAANSGWPLDPRTTATIEELNALAPLQVTVRPDATLAVVAGGTGVARALSSLLAIGYEATVSGEFMRFKACKACGWAFFDESRNASKKWCDMGSCGTRSKMKAYRERKKQAEARA
;
A
#
# COMPACT_ATOMS: atom_id res chain seq x y z
N MET A 1 6.59 -13.76 2.44
CA MET A 1 5.25 -13.15 2.79
C MET A 1 4.18 -14.16 2.46
N ASP A 2 3.27 -14.47 3.37
CA ASP A 2 2.14 -15.35 3.09
C ASP A 2 0.97 -14.61 2.39
N ALA A 3 -0.06 -15.36 1.96
CA ALA A 3 -1.20 -14.77 1.26
C ALA A 3 -2.02 -13.82 2.16
N THR A 4 -2.12 -14.13 3.45
CA THR A 4 -2.87 -13.35 4.44
C THR A 4 -2.23 -11.98 4.66
N GLU A 5 -0.90 -11.95 4.85
CA GLU A 5 -0.14 -10.70 5.00
C GLU A 5 -0.22 -9.83 3.76
N ARG A 6 -0.10 -10.43 2.56
CA ARG A 6 -0.26 -9.74 1.29
C ARG A 6 -1.63 -9.09 1.17
N ASP A 7 -2.68 -9.84 1.48
CA ASP A 7 -4.06 -9.38 1.36
C ASP A 7 -4.36 -8.29 2.39
N LEU A 8 -3.84 -8.41 3.62
CA LEU A 8 -3.93 -7.37 4.65
C LEU A 8 -3.27 -6.06 4.19
N PHE A 9 -2.07 -6.14 3.62
CA PHE A 9 -1.38 -4.97 3.09
C PHE A 9 -2.15 -4.30 1.95
N LEU A 10 -2.73 -5.09 1.03
CA LEU A 10 -3.57 -4.57 -0.06
C LEU A 10 -4.88 -3.96 0.47
N GLN A 11 -5.54 -4.58 1.46
CA GLN A 11 -6.75 -4.04 2.08
C GLN A 11 -6.48 -2.64 2.65
N PHE A 12 -5.34 -2.41 3.31
CA PHE A 12 -4.97 -1.07 3.76
C PHE A 12 -4.88 -0.06 2.61
N LEU A 13 -4.24 -0.42 1.51
CA LEU A 13 -4.11 0.44 0.33
C LEU A 13 -5.46 0.75 -0.33
N TRP A 14 -6.43 -0.15 -0.20
CA TRP A 14 -7.76 -0.04 -0.79
C TRP A 14 -8.78 0.70 0.09
N THR A 15 -8.43 1.02 1.35
CA THR A 15 -9.32 1.81 2.23
C THR A 15 -9.69 3.21 1.68
N GLN A 16 -9.10 3.64 0.59
CA GLN A 16 -9.37 4.91 -0.11
C GLN A 16 -10.39 4.75 -1.25
N ASP A 17 -11.13 3.66 -1.35
CA ASP A 17 -12.14 3.49 -2.40
C ASP A 17 -13.34 4.44 -2.23
N GLU A 18 -14.40 4.30 -2.99
CA GLU A 18 -15.55 5.24 -3.13
C GLU A 18 -16.03 5.90 -1.83
N ALA A 19 -15.92 5.20 -0.70
CA ALA A 19 -16.03 5.77 0.66
C ALA A 19 -14.73 5.51 1.40
N ASP A 20 -14.04 6.55 1.89
CA ASP A 20 -12.81 6.40 2.69
C ASP A 20 -13.09 5.58 3.97
N ALA A 21 -12.77 4.28 3.94
CA ALA A 21 -13.08 3.33 5.01
C ALA A 21 -12.36 3.62 6.35
N ILE A 22 -11.42 4.55 6.36
CA ILE A 22 -10.69 5.03 7.54
C ILE A 22 -10.82 6.56 7.68
N GLY A 23 -11.95 7.10 7.25
CA GLY A 23 -12.19 8.53 7.11
C GLY A 23 -12.47 9.27 8.42
N THR A 24 -12.92 8.55 9.44
CA THR A 24 -13.24 9.06 10.79
C THR A 24 -12.58 8.20 11.86
N PRO A 25 -12.47 8.69 13.12
CA PRO A 25 -11.95 7.91 14.24
C PRO A 25 -12.68 6.57 14.43
N ASP A 26 -14.00 6.55 14.34
CA ASP A 26 -14.80 5.35 14.51
C ASP A 26 -14.54 4.35 13.36
N GLN A 27 -14.52 4.81 12.12
CA GLN A 27 -14.22 3.96 10.96
C GLN A 27 -12.81 3.38 11.04
N LEU A 28 -11.80 4.18 11.38
CA LEU A 28 -10.42 3.71 11.54
C LEU A 28 -10.33 2.68 12.66
N LYS A 29 -10.99 2.93 13.80
CA LYS A 29 -11.03 2.00 14.92
C LYS A 29 -11.67 0.69 14.53
N GLU A 30 -12.87 0.71 13.94
CA GLU A 30 -13.60 -0.47 13.51
C GLU A 30 -12.77 -1.31 12.54
N TRP A 31 -12.14 -0.64 11.55
CA TRP A 31 -11.29 -1.30 10.56
C TRP A 31 -10.08 -1.98 11.22
N LEU A 32 -9.34 -1.29 12.10
CA LEU A 32 -8.16 -1.86 12.77
C LEU A 32 -8.51 -2.99 13.76
N VAL A 33 -9.64 -2.86 14.47
CA VAL A 33 -10.14 -3.90 15.40
C VAL A 33 -10.58 -5.13 14.62
N SER A 34 -11.26 -4.98 13.49
CA SER A 34 -11.70 -6.12 12.66
C SER A 34 -10.55 -6.96 12.12
N LEU A 35 -9.36 -6.37 12.05
CA LEU A 35 -8.11 -7.02 11.61
C LEU A 35 -7.21 -7.47 12.78
N GLU A 36 -7.69 -7.36 14.01
CA GLU A 36 -6.93 -7.68 15.24
C GLU A 36 -5.64 -6.86 15.41
N LEU A 37 -5.55 -5.70 14.75
CA LEU A 37 -4.40 -4.81 14.82
C LEU A 37 -4.49 -3.79 15.97
N LEU A 38 -5.69 -3.60 16.56
CA LEU A 38 -5.93 -2.62 17.61
C LEU A 38 -6.85 -3.21 18.69
N ASP A 39 -6.48 -2.98 19.96
CA ASP A 39 -7.35 -3.31 21.09
C ASP A 39 -8.62 -2.42 21.05
N PRO A 40 -9.84 -2.99 21.17
CA PRO A 40 -11.07 -2.21 21.21
C PRO A 40 -11.15 -1.15 22.32
N ALA A 41 -10.37 -1.26 23.38
CA ALA A 41 -10.31 -0.29 24.46
C ALA A 41 -9.53 1.00 24.08
N VAL A 42 -8.75 0.98 22.99
CA VAL A 42 -7.96 2.15 22.55
C VAL A 42 -8.89 3.23 22.00
N THR A 43 -8.67 4.46 22.45
CA THR A 43 -9.33 5.64 21.86
C THR A 43 -8.58 6.06 20.61
N VAL A 44 -9.30 6.22 19.51
CA VAL A 44 -8.79 6.73 18.23
C VAL A 44 -9.19 8.19 18.06
N THR A 45 -8.29 9.01 17.56
CA THR A 45 -8.44 10.47 17.43
C THR A 45 -8.38 10.91 15.96
N GLU A 46 -8.74 12.16 15.69
CA GLU A 46 -8.55 12.79 14.37
C GLU A 46 -7.06 12.86 13.95
N ALA A 47 -6.14 12.93 14.91
CA ALA A 47 -4.70 12.88 14.63
C ALA A 47 -4.30 11.51 14.10
N ASP A 48 -4.85 10.43 14.66
CA ASP A 48 -4.62 9.06 14.21
C ASP A 48 -5.18 8.84 12.79
N VAL A 49 -6.35 9.40 12.49
CA VAL A 49 -6.93 9.35 11.14
C VAL A 49 -6.02 10.05 10.12
N ARG A 50 -5.50 11.24 10.46
CA ARG A 50 -4.54 11.94 9.59
C ARG A 50 -3.28 11.12 9.38
N LEU A 51 -2.70 10.56 10.43
CA LEU A 51 -1.52 9.68 10.34
C LEU A 51 -1.80 8.48 9.43
N ALA A 52 -2.91 7.79 9.65
CA ALA A 52 -3.29 6.62 8.84
C ALA A 52 -3.43 6.95 7.36
N ARG A 53 -4.06 8.09 7.04
CA ARG A 53 -4.18 8.57 5.66
C ARG A 53 -2.83 8.93 5.03
N HIS A 54 -1.93 9.57 5.79
CA HIS A 54 -0.59 9.90 5.32
C HIS A 54 0.23 8.63 5.07
N VAL A 55 0.21 7.67 6.00
CA VAL A 55 0.90 6.38 5.85
C VAL A 55 0.35 5.61 4.65
N ARG A 56 -0.98 5.57 4.46
CA ARG A 56 -1.60 4.97 3.28
C ARG A 56 -1.13 5.63 1.99
N ALA A 57 -1.12 6.96 1.93
CA ALA A 57 -0.66 7.70 0.76
C ALA A 57 0.82 7.43 0.47
N ALA A 58 1.67 7.42 1.49
CA ALA A 58 3.08 7.10 1.38
C ALA A 58 3.30 5.66 0.85
N THR A 59 2.59 4.69 1.40
CA THR A 59 2.69 3.28 0.99
C THR A 59 2.19 3.09 -0.47
N ARG A 60 1.11 3.77 -0.87
CA ARG A 60 0.68 3.81 -2.28
C ARG A 60 1.72 4.47 -3.18
N GLY A 61 2.43 5.49 -2.69
CA GLY A 61 3.56 6.12 -3.38
C GLY A 61 4.70 5.13 -3.67
N LEU A 62 5.01 4.24 -2.72
CA LEU A 62 5.99 3.16 -2.92
C LEU A 62 5.52 2.18 -4.01
N CYS A 63 4.25 1.78 -4.02
CA CYS A 63 3.68 0.94 -5.09
C CYS A 63 3.73 1.63 -6.46
N ALA A 64 3.53 2.94 -6.50
CA ALA A 64 3.65 3.73 -7.72
C ALA A 64 5.10 3.78 -8.22
N ALA A 65 6.08 3.92 -7.32
CA ALA A 65 7.50 3.86 -7.65
C ALA A 65 7.89 2.51 -8.26
N ASN A 66 7.37 1.39 -7.75
CA ASN A 66 7.53 0.05 -8.35
C ASN A 66 6.91 -0.06 -9.76
N SER A 67 6.03 0.86 -10.13
CA SER A 67 5.45 0.97 -11.47
C SER A 67 6.21 1.97 -12.37
N GLY A 68 7.32 2.54 -11.88
CA GLY A 68 8.19 3.47 -12.60
C GLY A 68 7.72 4.93 -12.53
N TRP A 69 6.92 5.32 -11.52
CA TRP A 69 6.64 6.71 -11.23
C TRP A 69 7.68 7.28 -10.24
N PRO A 70 7.96 8.58 -10.25
CA PRO A 70 8.89 9.17 -9.30
C PRO A 70 8.33 9.04 -7.87
N LEU A 71 9.20 8.77 -6.91
CA LEU A 71 8.84 8.76 -5.50
C LEU A 71 8.61 10.19 -5.01
N ASP A 72 7.46 10.43 -4.36
CA ASP A 72 7.18 11.70 -3.69
C ASP A 72 8.09 11.84 -2.45
N PRO A 73 8.85 12.94 -2.32
CA PRO A 73 9.70 13.17 -1.14
C PRO A 73 8.94 13.10 0.20
N ARG A 74 7.64 13.43 0.21
CA ARG A 74 6.78 13.30 1.39
C ARG A 74 6.63 11.86 1.87
N THR A 75 6.81 10.88 0.99
CA THR A 75 6.77 9.45 1.33
C THR A 75 7.81 9.14 2.41
N THR A 76 9.06 9.56 2.22
CA THR A 76 10.13 9.33 3.19
C THR A 76 9.81 9.98 4.54
N ALA A 77 9.45 11.27 4.54
CA ALA A 77 9.13 11.99 5.76
C ALA A 77 7.98 11.34 6.57
N THR A 78 6.94 10.85 5.87
CA THR A 78 5.82 10.15 6.53
C THR A 78 6.25 8.83 7.17
N ILE A 79 7.10 8.05 6.49
CA ILE A 79 7.60 6.78 7.04
C ILE A 79 8.54 7.03 8.21
N GLU A 80 9.36 8.07 8.16
CA GLU A 80 10.23 8.50 9.27
C GLU A 80 9.40 8.96 10.48
N GLU A 81 8.33 9.72 10.27
CA GLU A 81 7.40 10.13 11.34
C GLU A 81 6.76 8.90 12.01
N LEU A 82 6.23 7.96 11.23
CA LEU A 82 5.67 6.74 11.77
C LEU A 82 6.72 5.93 12.54
N ASN A 83 7.92 5.81 11.99
CA ASN A 83 9.00 5.06 12.65
C ASN A 83 9.47 5.72 13.96
N ALA A 84 9.37 7.05 14.08
CA ALA A 84 9.63 7.74 15.34
C ALA A 84 8.58 7.45 16.41
N LEU A 85 7.31 7.25 16.02
CA LEU A 85 6.20 6.92 16.93
C LEU A 85 6.15 5.43 17.27
N ALA A 86 6.42 4.57 16.31
CA ALA A 86 6.31 3.11 16.41
C ALA A 86 7.41 2.43 15.59
N PRO A 87 8.66 2.38 16.11
CA PRO A 87 9.79 1.84 15.36
C PRO A 87 9.63 0.35 15.08
N LEU A 88 10.12 -0.10 13.95
CA LEU A 88 10.29 -1.53 13.68
C LEU A 88 11.41 -2.07 14.57
N GLN A 89 11.14 -3.17 15.24
CA GLN A 89 12.04 -3.81 16.20
C GLN A 89 12.37 -5.24 15.77
N VAL A 90 13.62 -5.64 15.94
CA VAL A 90 14.02 -7.03 15.73
C VAL A 90 13.76 -7.84 16.99
N THR A 91 13.12 -8.98 16.83
CA THR A 91 12.85 -9.95 17.91
C THR A 91 13.26 -11.35 17.49
N VAL A 92 13.30 -12.27 18.45
CA VAL A 92 13.59 -13.69 18.21
C VAL A 92 12.29 -14.48 18.33
N ARG A 93 11.99 -15.28 17.32
CA ARG A 93 10.86 -16.23 17.34
C ARG A 93 11.22 -17.49 18.15
N PRO A 94 10.21 -18.29 18.59
CA PRO A 94 10.45 -19.53 19.31
C PRO A 94 11.31 -20.58 18.55
N ASP A 95 11.32 -20.50 17.22
CA ASP A 95 12.12 -21.35 16.33
C ASP A 95 13.57 -20.86 16.15
N ALA A 96 14.00 -19.88 16.96
CA ALA A 96 15.30 -19.22 16.92
C ALA A 96 15.57 -18.41 15.63
N THR A 97 14.54 -18.05 14.86
CA THR A 97 14.67 -17.11 13.74
C THR A 97 14.45 -15.66 14.20
N LEU A 98 14.99 -14.71 13.43
CA LEU A 98 14.72 -13.29 13.64
C LEU A 98 13.43 -12.87 12.94
N ALA A 99 12.70 -11.96 13.58
CA ALA A 99 11.52 -11.32 13.00
C ALA A 99 11.58 -9.81 13.22
N VAL A 100 10.89 -9.09 12.35
CA VAL A 100 10.62 -7.67 12.55
C VAL A 100 9.19 -7.51 13.03
N VAL A 101 9.01 -6.73 14.09
CA VAL A 101 7.71 -6.44 14.70
C VAL A 101 7.55 -4.94 14.91
N ALA A 102 6.32 -4.47 14.96
CA ALA A 102 6.03 -3.08 15.30
C ALA A 102 6.22 -2.83 16.81
N GLY A 103 6.99 -1.83 17.14
CA GLY A 103 7.05 -1.23 18.48
C GLY A 103 5.94 -0.22 18.71
N GLY A 104 6.03 0.54 19.81
CA GLY A 104 5.03 1.56 20.15
C GLY A 104 3.70 0.98 20.63
N THR A 105 2.64 1.79 20.58
CA THR A 105 1.29 1.43 21.04
C THR A 105 0.20 2.04 20.14
N GLY A 106 -1.05 1.63 20.35
CA GLY A 106 -2.21 2.23 19.70
C GLY A 106 -2.18 2.16 18.17
N VAL A 107 -2.74 3.19 17.54
CA VAL A 107 -2.86 3.27 16.08
C VAL A 107 -1.49 3.30 15.38
N ALA A 108 -0.49 4.02 15.95
CA ALA A 108 0.83 4.07 15.36
C ALA A 108 1.48 2.67 15.26
N ARG A 109 1.33 1.84 16.31
CA ARG A 109 1.78 0.43 16.27
C ARG A 109 1.04 -0.38 15.20
N ALA A 110 -0.28 -0.23 15.10
CA ALA A 110 -1.08 -0.93 14.09
C ALA A 110 -0.61 -0.58 12.67
N LEU A 111 -0.36 0.70 12.39
CA LEU A 111 0.17 1.16 11.09
C LEU A 111 1.60 0.66 10.83
N SER A 112 2.44 0.64 11.88
CA SER A 112 3.81 0.10 11.78
C SER A 112 3.81 -1.42 11.55
N SER A 113 2.79 -2.16 12.03
CA SER A 113 2.63 -3.59 11.70
C SER A 113 2.37 -3.80 10.21
N LEU A 114 1.60 -2.93 9.57
CA LEU A 114 1.41 -2.95 8.12
C LEU A 114 2.71 -2.61 7.37
N LEU A 115 3.50 -1.68 7.91
CA LEU A 115 4.82 -1.36 7.34
C LEU A 115 5.80 -2.54 7.48
N ALA A 116 5.73 -3.30 8.57
CA ALA A 116 6.53 -4.52 8.77
C ALA A 116 6.28 -5.55 7.65
N ILE A 117 5.03 -5.73 7.24
CA ILE A 117 4.68 -6.58 6.07
C ILE A 117 5.39 -6.09 4.80
N GLY A 118 5.38 -4.79 4.54
CA GLY A 118 6.09 -4.19 3.41
C GLY A 118 7.61 -4.40 3.48
N TYR A 119 8.18 -4.32 4.68
CA TYR A 119 9.60 -4.61 4.92
C TYR A 119 9.94 -6.09 4.64
N GLU A 120 9.17 -7.03 5.18
CA GLU A 120 9.36 -8.47 4.95
C GLU A 120 9.22 -8.81 3.45
N ALA A 121 8.26 -8.20 2.77
CA ALA A 121 8.13 -8.31 1.32
C ALA A 121 9.36 -7.77 0.57
N THR A 122 10.00 -6.73 1.10
CA THR A 122 11.23 -6.18 0.52
C THR A 122 12.40 -7.15 0.68
N VAL A 123 12.56 -7.72 1.87
CA VAL A 123 13.63 -8.70 2.17
C VAL A 123 13.46 -9.97 1.33
N SER A 124 12.23 -10.43 1.12
CA SER A 124 11.94 -11.59 0.25
C SER A 124 12.00 -11.28 -1.26
N GLY A 125 12.18 -10.01 -1.65
CA GLY A 125 12.19 -9.58 -3.05
C GLY A 125 10.81 -9.49 -3.69
N GLU A 126 9.73 -9.64 -2.91
CA GLU A 126 8.35 -9.63 -3.40
C GLU A 126 7.76 -8.21 -3.46
N PHE A 127 8.34 -7.23 -2.74
CA PHE A 127 7.78 -5.88 -2.67
C PHE A 127 7.62 -5.22 -4.04
N MET A 128 8.50 -5.51 -5.00
CA MET A 128 8.42 -5.02 -6.37
C MET A 128 7.16 -5.48 -7.13
N ARG A 129 6.41 -6.45 -6.59
CA ARG A 129 5.13 -6.91 -7.12
C ARG A 129 3.94 -6.09 -6.64
N PHE A 130 4.09 -5.32 -5.57
CA PHE A 130 3.09 -4.31 -5.18
C PHE A 130 3.23 -3.11 -6.10
N LYS A 131 2.25 -2.88 -6.97
CA LYS A 131 2.28 -1.92 -8.05
C LYS A 131 1.06 -1.01 -8.04
N ALA A 132 1.18 0.14 -8.72
CA ALA A 132 0.05 0.98 -9.06
C ALA A 132 -0.31 0.83 -10.54
N CYS A 133 -1.60 0.70 -10.84
CA CYS A 133 -2.11 0.60 -12.19
C CYS A 133 -1.80 1.85 -13.00
N LYS A 134 -1.15 1.71 -14.16
CA LYS A 134 -0.81 2.85 -15.04
C LYS A 134 -2.02 3.59 -15.63
N ALA A 135 -3.22 3.01 -15.54
CA ALA A 135 -4.44 3.63 -16.06
C ALA A 135 -5.28 4.33 -14.99
N CYS A 136 -5.39 3.78 -13.78
CA CYS A 136 -6.27 4.29 -12.74
C CYS A 136 -5.57 4.56 -11.38
N GLY A 137 -4.29 4.21 -11.24
CA GLY A 137 -3.55 4.39 -9.98
C GLY A 137 -3.89 3.36 -8.88
N TRP A 138 -4.80 2.40 -9.15
CA TRP A 138 -5.17 1.37 -8.20
C TRP A 138 -3.99 0.50 -7.81
N ALA A 139 -3.78 0.27 -6.50
CA ALA A 139 -2.75 -0.63 -6.02
C ALA A 139 -3.15 -2.08 -6.26
N PHE A 140 -2.22 -2.91 -6.72
CA PHE A 140 -2.45 -4.35 -6.95
C PHE A 140 -1.16 -5.14 -6.76
N PHE A 141 -1.29 -6.43 -6.51
CA PHE A 141 -0.16 -7.36 -6.50
C PHE A 141 -0.02 -8.04 -7.87
N ASP A 142 1.19 -8.02 -8.43
CA ASP A 142 1.49 -8.61 -9.73
C ASP A 142 1.87 -10.08 -9.57
N GLU A 143 0.90 -10.97 -9.71
CA GLU A 143 1.08 -12.43 -9.65
C GLU A 143 1.66 -13.02 -10.94
N SER A 144 1.90 -12.22 -11.98
CA SER A 144 2.44 -12.73 -13.22
C SER A 144 3.87 -13.27 -13.04
N ARG A 145 4.23 -14.29 -13.82
CA ARG A 145 5.52 -14.98 -13.69
C ARG A 145 6.72 -14.02 -13.70
N ASN A 146 6.70 -13.02 -14.56
CA ASN A 146 7.83 -12.08 -14.77
C ASN A 146 7.60 -10.71 -14.13
N ALA A 147 6.62 -10.55 -13.23
CA ALA A 147 6.26 -9.28 -12.61
C ALA A 147 6.13 -8.12 -13.65
N SER A 148 5.51 -8.40 -14.80
CA SER A 148 5.44 -7.46 -15.94
C SER A 148 4.08 -6.78 -16.13
N LYS A 149 3.11 -7.06 -15.25
CA LYS A 149 1.76 -6.50 -15.31
C LYS A 149 1.79 -4.99 -15.07
N LYS A 150 1.11 -4.23 -15.90
CA LYS A 150 1.05 -2.75 -15.85
C LYS A 150 -0.30 -2.22 -15.41
N TRP A 151 -1.33 -3.05 -15.43
CA TRP A 151 -2.71 -2.70 -15.11
C TRP A 151 -3.27 -3.66 -14.08
N CYS A 152 -4.10 -3.16 -13.18
CA CYS A 152 -4.77 -3.98 -12.17
C CYS A 152 -5.65 -5.06 -12.83
N ASP A 153 -6.30 -4.70 -13.95
CA ASP A 153 -7.12 -5.61 -14.74
C ASP A 153 -6.91 -5.40 -16.25
N MET A 154 -6.74 -6.49 -16.99
CA MET A 154 -6.50 -6.45 -18.43
C MET A 154 -7.77 -6.19 -19.24
N GLY A 155 -8.92 -6.67 -18.78
CA GLY A 155 -10.20 -6.52 -19.46
C GLY A 155 -10.70 -5.07 -19.45
N SER A 156 -10.48 -4.36 -18.35
CA SER A 156 -10.91 -2.96 -18.18
C SER A 156 -9.77 -1.97 -18.44
N CYS A 157 -8.84 -1.83 -17.50
CA CYS A 157 -7.76 -0.84 -17.58
C CYS A 157 -6.78 -1.10 -18.73
N GLY A 158 -6.44 -2.36 -18.98
CA GLY A 158 -5.56 -2.74 -20.08
C GLY A 158 -6.18 -2.45 -21.44
N THR A 159 -7.43 -2.85 -21.66
CA THR A 159 -8.16 -2.60 -22.89
C THR A 159 -8.34 -1.10 -23.15
N ARG A 160 -8.74 -0.33 -22.12
CA ARG A 160 -8.88 1.13 -22.22
C ARG A 160 -7.57 1.81 -22.64
N SER A 161 -6.46 1.39 -22.05
CA SER A 161 -5.12 1.92 -22.38
C SER A 161 -4.71 1.60 -23.82
N LYS A 162 -4.94 0.37 -24.29
CA LYS A 162 -4.66 -0.03 -25.68
C LYS A 162 -5.50 0.75 -26.67
N MET A 163 -6.80 0.93 -26.41
CA MET A 163 -7.69 1.71 -27.26
C MET A 163 -7.31 3.18 -27.33
N LYS A 164 -6.91 3.79 -26.19
CA LYS A 164 -6.39 5.16 -26.17
C LYS A 164 -5.14 5.29 -27.05
N ALA A 165 -4.15 4.42 -26.87
CA ALA A 165 -2.92 4.44 -27.65
C ALA A 165 -3.17 4.21 -29.16
N TYR A 166 -4.14 3.36 -29.53
CA TYR A 166 -4.53 3.16 -30.92
C TYR A 166 -5.12 4.42 -31.53
N ARG A 167 -6.04 5.09 -30.83
CA ARG A 167 -6.68 6.35 -31.30
C ARG A 167 -5.65 7.46 -31.45
N GLU A 168 -4.68 7.58 -30.54
CA GLU A 168 -3.60 8.58 -30.63
C GLU A 168 -2.71 8.34 -31.85
N ARG A 169 -2.31 7.10 -32.11
CA ARG A 169 -1.50 6.74 -33.30
C ARG A 169 -2.27 7.04 -34.59
N LYS A 170 -3.57 6.72 -34.65
CA LYS A 170 -4.40 7.02 -35.82
C LYS A 170 -4.47 8.53 -36.10
N LYS A 171 -4.73 9.34 -35.07
CA LYS A 171 -4.71 10.81 -35.16
C LYS A 171 -3.37 11.37 -35.68
N GLN A 172 -2.26 10.82 -35.18
CA GLN A 172 -0.93 11.26 -35.63
C GLN A 172 -0.63 10.87 -37.07
N ALA A 173 -1.11 9.74 -37.54
CA ALA A 173 -0.99 9.31 -38.93
C ALA A 173 -1.81 10.22 -39.88
N GLU A 174 -3.06 10.55 -39.50
CA GLU A 174 -3.92 11.45 -40.25
C GLU A 174 -3.38 12.89 -40.30
N ALA A 175 -2.70 13.37 -39.27
CA ALA A 175 -2.10 14.71 -39.24
C ALA A 175 -0.79 14.83 -40.05
N ARG A 176 -0.20 13.71 -40.50
CA ARG A 176 1.03 13.64 -41.30
C ARG A 176 0.75 13.38 -42.80
N ALA A 177 -0.48 13.07 -43.13
CA ALA A 177 -0.94 12.84 -44.53
C ALA A 177 -1.51 14.11 -45.14
#